data_f5563272cfb2ede0637cd83b50edd6bd
#
_entry.id   f5563272cfb2ede0637cd83b50edd6bd
#
_cell.length_a   1.000
_cell.length_b   1.000
_cell.length_c   1.000
_cell.angle_alpha   90.00
_cell.angle_beta   90.00
_cell.angle_gamma   90.00
#
_symmetry.space_group_name_H-M   'P 1'
#
loop_
_entity.id
_entity.type
_entity.pdbx_description
1 polymer ?
#
loop_
_entity_poly.entity_id
_entity_poly.type
_entity_poly.pdbx_seq_one_letter_code
_entity_poly.pdbx_strand_id
1 'polypeptide(L)'
;MIEFTPEMDPGFQAVRKQAQLLLWFGFQVTKEKNMLRKTKIICTIGPASENEETLTAMCEAGMNVARLNFSHGSHEEHLRRINLIRSVREKLNLPIAIMLDTKGPEYRIKTFANGPVTLHDGDLFTLTTDDIQGDETRVAVTYTNLTKELFPGDTVLINNGLVILTVEEVKGSDVICRVQNGGVLSDRKSMNFPGKVLRQDFLSEQDKKDVLFGIQNGIDFVAASFVSCKADVQAMRDLLDQNGGRDIDLIAKIENRSGVDNVEEICEVADGIMVARGDLGVEIPFMEVPALQKYLISKCRMLGKRVITATEMLESMIKNPRPTRAEISDVANAVYDGSSAIMLSGETAAGKFPVQAVQTMADTAKFTEAGINYAKRFRNMEFTIHSNLDAISHATCSMAVDVNAKAIVVNSLSGRTVRMVSRFRCPVSIIGTTTNERAWRKLNLSWGVFPVLTENYSSIDVMFWQDMKIAQEVCSLEKGDNVVLTGGLINGEPGNTNIIKVESVK
;
A
#
# COMPACT_ATOMS: atom_id res chain seq x y z
N MET A 1 -38.11 -3.06 31.30
CA MET A 1 -36.81 -3.70 31.09
C MET A 1 -37.06 -4.95 30.27
N ILE A 2 -36.69 -4.95 29.01
CA ILE A 2 -36.76 -6.13 28.16
C ILE A 2 -35.41 -6.83 28.32
N GLU A 3 -35.40 -7.99 28.98
CA GLU A 3 -34.24 -8.84 29.07
C GLU A 3 -34.04 -9.48 27.70
N PHE A 4 -33.02 -8.99 26.96
CA PHE A 4 -32.51 -9.66 25.77
C PHE A 4 -31.62 -10.83 26.21
N THR A 5 -32.06 -12.04 26.00
CA THR A 5 -31.24 -13.24 26.20
C THR A 5 -30.21 -13.34 25.05
N PRO A 6 -28.90 -13.49 25.34
CA PRO A 6 -27.79 -13.42 24.34
C PRO A 6 -27.73 -14.59 23.37
N GLU A 7 -28.60 -15.58 23.48
CA GLU A 7 -28.44 -16.87 22.75
C GLU A 7 -29.15 -16.95 21.40
N MET A 8 -29.83 -15.91 20.92
CA MET A 8 -30.74 -16.00 19.78
C MET A 8 -30.43 -15.06 18.61
N ASP A 9 -29.28 -14.35 18.58
CA ASP A 9 -28.92 -13.48 17.46
C ASP A 9 -27.82 -14.11 16.58
N PRO A 10 -28.14 -14.57 15.35
CA PRO A 10 -27.15 -15.11 14.41
C PRO A 10 -26.01 -14.12 14.04
N GLY A 11 -26.31 -12.81 14.03
CA GLY A 11 -25.33 -11.76 13.80
C GLY A 11 -24.29 -11.68 14.92
N PHE A 12 -24.72 -11.89 16.16
CA PHE A 12 -23.82 -11.93 17.31
C PHE A 12 -22.84 -13.12 17.26
N GLN A 13 -23.29 -14.28 16.78
CA GLN A 13 -22.40 -15.45 16.61
C GLN A 13 -21.36 -15.20 15.50
N ALA A 14 -21.73 -14.53 14.41
CA ALA A 14 -20.82 -14.16 13.33
C ALA A 14 -19.76 -13.14 13.80
N VAL A 15 -20.17 -12.10 14.54
CA VAL A 15 -19.28 -11.09 15.12
C VAL A 15 -18.34 -11.72 16.15
N ARG A 16 -18.84 -12.60 17.02
CA ARG A 16 -18.05 -13.34 18.01
C ARG A 16 -17.01 -14.25 17.36
N LYS A 17 -17.38 -14.95 16.30
CA LYS A 17 -16.48 -15.80 15.52
C LYS A 17 -15.41 -14.95 14.83
N GLN A 18 -15.78 -13.79 14.30
CA GLN A 18 -14.86 -12.84 13.67
C GLN A 18 -13.92 -12.17 14.68
N ALA A 19 -14.43 -11.77 15.84
CA ALA A 19 -13.61 -11.23 16.93
C ALA A 19 -12.66 -12.29 17.51
N GLN A 20 -13.12 -13.53 17.69
CA GLN A 20 -12.28 -14.65 18.12
C GLN A 20 -11.20 -14.98 17.08
N LEU A 21 -11.50 -14.88 15.78
CA LEU A 21 -10.53 -15.07 14.71
C LEU A 21 -9.54 -13.89 14.65
N LEU A 22 -9.99 -12.64 14.80
CA LEU A 22 -9.08 -11.49 14.94
C LEU A 22 -8.15 -11.65 16.15
N LEU A 23 -8.66 -12.19 17.25
CA LEU A 23 -7.88 -12.56 18.44
C LEU A 23 -6.94 -13.73 18.13
N TRP A 24 -7.40 -14.78 17.46
CA TRP A 24 -6.61 -15.98 17.20
C TRP A 24 -5.50 -15.73 16.18
N PHE A 25 -5.75 -14.96 15.13
CA PHE A 25 -4.73 -14.59 14.10
C PHE A 25 -3.86 -13.38 14.48
N GLY A 26 -4.24 -12.62 15.48
CA GLY A 26 -3.35 -11.66 16.14
C GLY A 26 -2.50 -12.28 17.25
N PHE A 27 -2.74 -13.55 17.61
CA PHE A 27 -2.31 -14.12 18.89
C PHE A 27 -1.76 -15.53 18.79
N GLN A 28 -0.47 -15.63 18.54
CA GLN A 28 0.33 -16.55 19.32
C GLN A 28 0.94 -15.75 20.48
N VAL A 29 0.33 -15.86 21.64
CA VAL A 29 0.63 -15.08 22.81
C VAL A 29 1.67 -15.78 23.66
N THR A 30 2.80 -15.14 23.85
CA THR A 30 3.48 -15.14 25.15
C THR A 30 2.69 -14.22 26.09
N LYS A 31 2.56 -14.56 27.36
CA LYS A 31 1.72 -13.93 28.41
C LYS A 31 1.99 -12.44 28.70
N GLU A 32 2.64 -11.69 27.83
CA GLU A 32 2.94 -10.28 27.97
C GLU A 32 2.10 -9.46 26.99
N LYS A 33 1.12 -8.77 27.53
CA LYS A 33 0.25 -7.72 26.94
C LYS A 33 -0.01 -7.82 25.43
N ASN A 34 -1.19 -8.32 25.08
CA ASN A 34 -1.78 -8.41 23.76
C ASN A 34 -1.77 -7.10 22.95
N MET A 35 -0.66 -6.68 22.38
CA MET A 35 -0.61 -5.49 21.54
C MET A 35 -0.91 -5.85 20.09
N LEU A 36 -2.05 -5.37 19.59
CA LEU A 36 -2.47 -5.48 18.21
C LEU A 36 -1.55 -4.64 17.31
N ARG A 37 -0.96 -5.23 16.27
CA ARG A 37 -0.08 -4.54 15.32
C ARG A 37 -0.85 -3.47 14.54
N LYS A 38 -0.37 -2.25 14.53
CA LYS A 38 -0.99 -1.08 13.90
C LYS A 38 -0.58 -0.89 12.44
N THR A 39 0.72 -1.04 12.13
CA THR A 39 1.27 -0.96 10.77
C THR A 39 0.83 -2.18 9.96
N LYS A 40 0.29 -1.98 8.76
CA LYS A 40 -0.23 -3.04 7.91
C LYS A 40 0.87 -3.67 7.05
N ILE A 41 0.63 -4.89 6.56
CA ILE A 41 1.58 -5.60 5.70
C ILE A 41 0.90 -5.96 4.38
N ILE A 42 1.57 -5.60 3.28
CA ILE A 42 1.21 -5.97 1.93
C ILE A 42 2.19 -7.04 1.47
N CYS A 43 1.69 -8.12 0.88
CA CYS A 43 2.52 -9.18 0.33
C CYS A 43 2.22 -9.37 -1.16
N THR A 44 3.26 -9.41 -1.98
CA THR A 44 3.12 -9.76 -3.39
C THR A 44 2.93 -11.26 -3.53
N ILE A 45 1.88 -11.65 -4.23
CA ILE A 45 1.56 -13.06 -4.49
C ILE A 45 2.17 -13.47 -5.84
N GLY A 46 2.90 -14.57 -5.83
CA GLY A 46 3.57 -15.12 -6.98
C GLY A 46 3.88 -16.62 -6.79
N PRO A 47 4.77 -17.20 -7.60
CA PRO A 47 5.03 -18.65 -7.59
C PRO A 47 5.34 -19.27 -6.23
N ALA A 48 5.95 -18.50 -5.31
CA ALA A 48 6.28 -18.99 -3.96
C ALA A 48 5.07 -19.02 -3.00
N SER A 49 3.98 -18.31 -3.32
CA SER A 49 2.84 -18.08 -2.43
C SER A 49 1.48 -18.36 -3.08
N GLU A 50 1.43 -18.94 -4.27
CA GLU A 50 0.19 -19.26 -5.02
C GLU A 50 -0.38 -20.65 -4.72
N ASN A 51 -0.26 -21.11 -3.47
CA ASN A 51 -0.93 -22.31 -2.97
C ASN A 51 -1.66 -22.04 -1.66
N GLU A 52 -2.69 -22.82 -1.36
CA GLU A 52 -3.59 -22.57 -0.22
C GLU A 52 -2.87 -22.62 1.13
N GLU A 53 -1.98 -23.58 1.33
CA GLU A 53 -1.25 -23.76 2.60
C GLU A 53 -0.36 -22.54 2.90
N THR A 54 0.49 -22.15 1.95
CA THR A 54 1.39 -21.02 2.12
C THR A 54 0.62 -19.70 2.29
N LEU A 55 -0.43 -19.49 1.47
CA LEU A 55 -1.23 -18.27 1.53
C LEU A 55 -1.99 -18.17 2.86
N THR A 56 -2.55 -19.29 3.35
CA THR A 56 -3.16 -19.36 4.69
C THR A 56 -2.15 -18.98 5.76
N ALA A 57 -0.98 -19.59 5.76
CA ALA A 57 0.07 -19.31 6.73
C ALA A 57 0.57 -17.85 6.66
N MET A 58 0.62 -17.22 5.47
CA MET A 58 0.94 -15.80 5.33
C MET A 58 -0.16 -14.90 5.91
N CYS A 59 -1.44 -15.25 5.74
CA CYS A 59 -2.54 -14.54 6.39
C CYS A 59 -2.42 -14.62 7.93
N GLU A 60 -2.15 -15.81 8.45
CA GLU A 60 -1.94 -16.06 9.88
C GLU A 60 -0.70 -15.32 10.43
N ALA A 61 0.38 -15.24 9.65
CA ALA A 61 1.57 -14.47 10.00
C ALA A 61 1.35 -12.94 9.99
N GLY A 62 0.22 -12.46 9.42
CA GLY A 62 -0.19 -11.07 9.51
C GLY A 62 -0.30 -10.30 8.20
N MET A 63 -0.39 -10.94 7.05
CA MET A 63 -0.71 -10.29 5.79
C MET A 63 -2.08 -9.60 5.85
N ASN A 64 -2.15 -8.35 5.38
CA ASN A 64 -3.38 -7.56 5.33
C ASN A 64 -3.90 -7.34 3.90
N VAL A 65 -2.99 -7.25 2.93
CA VAL A 65 -3.30 -7.00 1.52
C VAL A 65 -2.46 -7.92 0.65
N ALA A 66 -3.11 -8.58 -0.30
CA ALA A 66 -2.47 -9.36 -1.34
C ALA A 66 -2.26 -8.49 -2.59
N ARG A 67 -1.01 -8.24 -2.98
CA ARG A 67 -0.64 -7.49 -4.18
C ARG A 67 -0.41 -8.43 -5.34
N LEU A 68 -0.99 -8.10 -6.49
CA LEU A 68 -0.79 -8.76 -7.78
C LEU A 68 -0.04 -7.80 -8.71
N ASN A 69 1.18 -8.16 -9.10
CA ASN A 69 2.01 -7.35 -9.99
C ASN A 69 1.74 -7.70 -11.45
N PHE A 70 1.03 -6.84 -12.16
CA PHE A 70 0.65 -7.02 -13.57
C PHE A 70 1.79 -6.72 -14.57
N SER A 71 2.97 -6.33 -14.09
CA SER A 71 4.17 -6.34 -14.94
C SER A 71 4.58 -7.76 -15.37
N HIS A 72 4.06 -8.79 -14.69
CA HIS A 72 4.38 -10.20 -14.90
C HIS A 72 3.12 -11.07 -14.86
N GLY A 73 3.12 -12.14 -15.65
CA GLY A 73 2.04 -13.11 -15.68
C GLY A 73 0.92 -12.75 -16.66
N SER A 74 0.02 -13.69 -16.89
CA SER A 74 -1.16 -13.52 -17.73
C SER A 74 -2.42 -13.25 -16.90
N HIS A 75 -3.50 -12.80 -17.54
CA HIS A 75 -4.81 -12.62 -16.89
C HIS A 75 -5.32 -13.94 -16.27
N GLU A 76 -5.06 -15.08 -16.92
CA GLU A 76 -5.47 -16.41 -16.41
C GLU A 76 -4.71 -16.75 -15.11
N GLU A 77 -3.42 -16.43 -15.03
CA GLU A 77 -2.62 -16.64 -13.81
C GLU A 77 -3.10 -15.73 -12.68
N HIS A 78 -3.35 -14.45 -12.99
CA HIS A 78 -3.91 -13.53 -12.01
C HIS A 78 -5.31 -13.92 -11.54
N LEU A 79 -6.16 -14.46 -12.44
CA LEU A 79 -7.48 -14.96 -12.06
C LEU A 79 -7.39 -16.14 -11.08
N ARG A 80 -6.47 -17.09 -11.32
CA ARG A 80 -6.22 -18.18 -10.37
C ARG A 80 -5.81 -17.67 -9.00
N ARG A 81 -4.88 -16.71 -8.94
CA ARG A 81 -4.43 -16.07 -7.69
C ARG A 81 -5.56 -15.33 -6.98
N ILE A 82 -6.37 -14.55 -7.71
CA ILE A 82 -7.55 -13.85 -7.16
C ILE A 82 -8.53 -14.85 -6.52
N ASN A 83 -8.84 -15.95 -7.22
CA ASN A 83 -9.76 -16.96 -6.72
C ASN A 83 -9.20 -17.67 -5.48
N LEU A 84 -7.91 -17.97 -5.46
CA LEU A 84 -7.24 -18.53 -4.30
C LEU A 84 -7.30 -17.59 -3.09
N ILE A 85 -6.98 -16.30 -3.27
CA ILE A 85 -7.06 -15.29 -2.20
C ILE A 85 -8.49 -15.21 -1.65
N ARG A 86 -9.50 -15.23 -2.51
CA ARG A 86 -10.91 -15.23 -2.09
C ARG A 86 -11.26 -16.45 -1.25
N SER A 87 -10.92 -17.64 -1.74
CA SER A 87 -11.17 -18.90 -1.03
C SER A 87 -10.54 -18.89 0.37
N VAL A 88 -9.26 -18.46 0.47
CA VAL A 88 -8.55 -18.41 1.75
C VAL A 88 -9.15 -17.37 2.69
N ARG A 89 -9.43 -16.14 2.21
CA ARG A 89 -10.01 -15.09 3.09
C ARG A 89 -11.41 -15.45 3.59
N GLU A 90 -12.23 -16.10 2.76
CA GLU A 90 -13.56 -16.59 3.16
C GLU A 90 -13.46 -17.71 4.20
N LYS A 91 -12.58 -18.68 3.99
CA LYS A 91 -12.31 -19.77 4.94
C LYS A 91 -11.83 -19.24 6.30
N LEU A 92 -10.98 -18.23 6.29
CA LEU A 92 -10.42 -17.60 7.49
C LEU A 92 -11.31 -16.48 8.06
N ASN A 93 -12.34 -16.06 7.34
CA ASN A 93 -13.17 -14.90 7.66
C ASN A 93 -12.33 -13.62 7.92
N LEU A 94 -11.32 -13.36 7.07
CA LEU A 94 -10.42 -12.22 7.20
C LEU A 94 -10.63 -11.20 6.08
N PRO A 95 -10.48 -9.88 6.37
CA PRO A 95 -10.65 -8.80 5.39
C PRO A 95 -9.42 -8.63 4.50
N ILE A 96 -8.90 -9.71 3.92
CA ILE A 96 -7.75 -9.61 3.02
C ILE A 96 -8.17 -8.90 1.74
N ALA A 97 -7.60 -7.71 1.52
CA ALA A 97 -7.85 -6.94 0.32
C ALA A 97 -6.94 -7.37 -0.85
N ILE A 98 -7.41 -7.13 -2.07
CA ILE A 98 -6.65 -7.41 -3.30
C ILE A 98 -6.24 -6.09 -3.94
N MET A 99 -4.93 -5.94 -4.21
CA MET A 99 -4.34 -4.79 -4.88
C MET A 99 -3.78 -5.22 -6.25
N LEU A 100 -4.26 -4.60 -7.32
CA LEU A 100 -3.68 -4.67 -8.65
C LEU A 100 -2.62 -3.58 -8.77
N ASP A 101 -1.39 -3.96 -9.10
CA ASP A 101 -0.28 -3.03 -9.35
C ASP A 101 0.01 -3.02 -10.85
N THR A 102 -0.21 -1.85 -11.50
CA THR A 102 -0.08 -1.71 -12.96
C THR A 102 1.38 -1.72 -13.39
N LYS A 103 1.60 -2.05 -14.64
CA LYS A 103 2.93 -1.99 -15.23
C LYS A 103 3.41 -0.54 -15.41
N GLY A 104 2.52 0.34 -15.85
CA GLY A 104 2.83 1.73 -16.15
C GLY A 104 3.68 1.93 -17.43
N PRO A 105 4.01 3.18 -17.72
CA PRO A 105 4.80 3.54 -18.90
C PRO A 105 6.28 3.21 -18.69
N GLU A 106 6.69 1.98 -19.05
CA GLU A 106 8.08 1.57 -18.99
C GLU A 106 8.82 1.84 -20.30
N TYR A 107 10.02 2.37 -20.19
CA TYR A 107 10.98 2.49 -21.27
C TYR A 107 11.96 1.32 -21.23
N ARG A 108 12.17 0.64 -22.37
CA ARG A 108 13.08 -0.52 -22.45
C ARG A 108 13.90 -0.48 -23.71
N ILE A 109 15.12 -1.03 -23.65
CA ILE A 109 15.84 -1.48 -24.85
C ILE A 109 15.13 -2.72 -25.41
N LYS A 110 15.25 -2.95 -26.72
CA LYS A 110 14.73 -4.16 -27.38
C LYS A 110 15.70 -5.33 -27.24
N THR A 111 15.89 -6.13 -28.28
CA THR A 111 16.65 -7.38 -28.26
C THR A 111 17.93 -7.28 -29.01
N PHE A 112 18.91 -8.07 -28.63
CA PHE A 112 20.21 -8.22 -29.31
C PHE A 112 20.22 -9.44 -30.24
N ALA A 113 20.92 -9.35 -31.37
CA ALA A 113 20.96 -10.42 -32.36
C ALA A 113 21.68 -11.68 -31.85
N ASN A 114 22.76 -11.51 -31.09
CA ASN A 114 23.66 -12.59 -30.67
C ASN A 114 23.65 -12.81 -29.15
N GLY A 115 22.56 -12.40 -28.44
CA GLY A 115 22.47 -12.49 -26.98
C GLY A 115 23.15 -11.30 -26.27
N PRO A 116 23.44 -11.41 -24.98
CA PRO A 116 23.94 -10.30 -24.17
C PRO A 116 25.24 -9.71 -24.72
N VAL A 117 25.36 -8.39 -24.65
CA VAL A 117 26.56 -7.63 -25.05
C VAL A 117 27.24 -7.03 -23.82
N THR A 118 28.56 -6.81 -23.90
CA THR A 118 29.30 -6.12 -22.82
C THR A 118 29.74 -4.76 -23.34
N LEU A 119 29.36 -3.70 -22.60
CA LEU A 119 29.78 -2.34 -22.86
C LEU A 119 30.94 -1.98 -21.92
N HIS A 120 31.92 -1.25 -22.41
CA HIS A 120 33.08 -0.77 -21.63
C HIS A 120 33.00 0.74 -21.41
N ASP A 121 33.56 1.19 -20.31
CA ASP A 121 33.67 2.62 -20.01
C ASP A 121 34.40 3.36 -21.14
N GLY A 122 33.81 4.46 -21.59
CA GLY A 122 34.33 5.28 -22.66
C GLY A 122 33.88 4.87 -24.07
N ASP A 123 33.22 3.71 -24.26
CA ASP A 123 32.67 3.33 -25.56
C ASP A 123 31.55 4.27 -26.01
N LEU A 124 31.33 4.32 -27.31
CA LEU A 124 30.12 4.91 -27.90
C LEU A 124 29.06 3.82 -28.05
N PHE A 125 27.86 4.11 -27.58
CA PHE A 125 26.72 3.20 -27.72
C PHE A 125 25.49 3.98 -28.18
N THR A 126 24.81 3.49 -29.22
CA THR A 126 23.68 4.19 -29.84
C THR A 126 22.34 3.57 -29.42
N LEU A 127 21.43 4.39 -28.91
CA LEU A 127 20.02 4.05 -28.70
C LEU A 127 19.25 4.53 -29.93
N THR A 128 18.58 3.63 -30.63
CA THR A 128 17.87 3.99 -31.88
C THR A 128 16.37 3.74 -31.79
N THR A 129 15.58 4.63 -32.39
CA THR A 129 14.11 4.45 -32.53
C THR A 129 13.75 3.56 -33.74
N ASP A 130 14.75 3.22 -34.61
CA ASP A 130 14.57 2.25 -35.70
C ASP A 130 14.36 0.84 -35.12
N ASP A 131 13.53 0.05 -35.79
CA ASP A 131 13.27 -1.33 -35.37
C ASP A 131 14.35 -2.29 -35.89
N ILE A 132 15.41 -2.46 -35.13
CA ILE A 132 16.56 -3.30 -35.46
C ILE A 132 16.82 -4.33 -34.35
N GLN A 133 17.54 -5.38 -34.69
CA GLN A 133 18.26 -6.23 -33.75
C GLN A 133 19.54 -5.51 -33.33
N GLY A 134 19.79 -5.39 -32.02
CA GLY A 134 20.96 -4.70 -31.49
C GLY A 134 22.22 -5.55 -31.52
N ASP A 135 23.35 -4.89 -31.33
CA ASP A 135 24.70 -5.44 -31.23
C ASP A 135 25.51 -4.68 -30.15
N GLU A 136 26.83 -4.86 -30.12
CA GLU A 136 27.74 -4.17 -29.19
C GLU A 136 27.86 -2.66 -29.45
N THR A 137 27.32 -2.12 -30.54
CA THR A 137 27.41 -0.69 -30.90
C THR A 137 26.09 0.05 -30.79
N ARG A 138 24.96 -0.66 -30.89
CA ARG A 138 23.63 -0.04 -30.91
C ARG A 138 22.51 -1.00 -30.52
N VAL A 139 21.39 -0.44 -30.02
CA VAL A 139 20.17 -1.20 -29.73
C VAL A 139 18.93 -0.36 -29.99
N ALA A 140 17.86 -1.01 -30.45
CA ALA A 140 16.56 -0.38 -30.60
C ALA A 140 15.90 -0.15 -29.21
N VAL A 141 15.08 0.90 -29.13
CA VAL A 141 14.32 1.22 -27.92
C VAL A 141 12.80 1.11 -28.16
N THR A 142 12.04 0.98 -27.07
CA THR A 142 10.57 0.91 -27.15
C THR A 142 9.93 2.27 -27.36
N TYR A 143 10.56 3.35 -26.90
CA TYR A 143 10.02 4.70 -26.95
C TYR A 143 10.45 5.45 -28.21
N THR A 144 9.52 5.63 -29.13
CA THR A 144 9.80 6.19 -30.46
C THR A 144 10.02 7.72 -30.50
N ASN A 145 9.62 8.45 -29.43
CA ASN A 145 9.87 9.89 -29.35
C ASN A 145 11.19 10.24 -28.63
N LEU A 146 12.03 9.26 -28.30
CA LEU A 146 13.24 9.45 -27.52
C LEU A 146 14.15 10.55 -28.10
N THR A 147 14.32 10.57 -29.42
CA THR A 147 15.18 11.55 -30.11
C THR A 147 14.64 12.98 -30.11
N LYS A 148 13.37 13.20 -29.74
CA LYS A 148 12.76 14.54 -29.62
C LYS A 148 12.89 15.13 -28.23
N GLU A 149 13.21 14.31 -27.25
CA GLU A 149 13.12 14.67 -25.83
C GLU A 149 14.46 14.58 -25.10
N LEU A 150 15.45 13.87 -25.66
CA LEU A 150 16.80 13.84 -25.14
C LEU A 150 17.70 14.85 -25.85
N PHE A 151 18.62 15.43 -25.07
CA PHE A 151 19.58 16.41 -25.51
C PHE A 151 20.99 16.06 -25.05
N PRO A 152 22.05 16.55 -25.73
CA PRO A 152 23.41 16.37 -25.25
C PRO A 152 23.59 16.79 -23.78
N GLY A 153 24.23 15.92 -23.01
CA GLY A 153 24.42 16.05 -21.56
C GLY A 153 23.40 15.31 -20.70
N ASP A 154 22.30 14.82 -21.30
CA ASP A 154 21.33 14.02 -20.55
C ASP A 154 21.90 12.65 -20.16
N THR A 155 21.47 12.15 -19.01
CA THR A 155 21.84 10.83 -18.51
C THR A 155 20.77 9.80 -18.86
N VAL A 156 21.20 8.63 -19.33
CA VAL A 156 20.35 7.45 -19.53
C VAL A 156 20.88 6.32 -18.66
N LEU A 157 20.02 5.79 -17.79
CA LEU A 157 20.33 4.64 -16.96
C LEU A 157 19.69 3.40 -17.56
N ILE A 158 20.44 2.30 -17.67
CA ILE A 158 19.92 1.02 -18.18
C ILE A 158 20.14 -0.06 -17.11
N ASN A 159 19.21 -1.03 -17.05
CA ASN A 159 19.27 -2.16 -16.13
C ASN A 159 19.36 -1.70 -14.66
N ASN A 160 18.39 -0.88 -14.20
CA ASN A 160 18.33 -0.30 -12.85
C ASN A 160 19.57 0.52 -12.48
N GLY A 161 20.14 1.25 -13.44
CA GLY A 161 21.29 2.11 -13.23
C GLY A 161 22.65 1.39 -13.19
N LEU A 162 22.70 0.09 -13.49
CA LEU A 162 23.97 -0.64 -13.57
C LEU A 162 24.81 -0.23 -14.77
N VAL A 163 24.18 0.22 -15.87
CA VAL A 163 24.86 0.82 -17.02
C VAL A 163 24.42 2.28 -17.11
N ILE A 164 25.41 3.17 -17.18
CA ILE A 164 25.19 4.63 -17.20
C ILE A 164 25.73 5.18 -18.52
N LEU A 165 24.85 5.87 -19.23
CA LEU A 165 25.17 6.53 -20.49
C LEU A 165 24.96 8.04 -20.37
N THR A 166 25.79 8.83 -21.07
CA THR A 166 25.57 10.26 -21.27
C THR A 166 25.35 10.54 -22.74
N VAL A 167 24.29 11.24 -23.09
CA VAL A 167 23.99 11.63 -24.47
C VAL A 167 25.04 12.62 -24.96
N GLU A 168 25.71 12.29 -26.10
CA GLU A 168 26.62 13.18 -26.76
C GLU A 168 25.98 13.91 -27.95
N GLU A 169 25.21 13.18 -28.77
CA GLU A 169 24.58 13.71 -29.97
C GLU A 169 23.23 13.04 -30.21
N VAL A 170 22.27 13.78 -30.78
CA VAL A 170 21.00 13.24 -31.28
C VAL A 170 20.94 13.51 -32.79
N LYS A 171 20.83 12.45 -33.61
CA LYS A 171 20.88 12.55 -35.06
C LYS A 171 19.86 11.60 -35.71
N GLY A 172 18.82 12.16 -36.32
CA GLY A 172 17.76 11.37 -36.96
C GLY A 172 17.03 10.47 -35.99
N SER A 173 17.12 9.16 -36.16
CA SER A 173 16.58 8.13 -35.32
C SER A 173 17.50 7.72 -34.16
N ASP A 174 18.72 8.24 -34.09
CA ASP A 174 19.77 7.80 -33.19
C ASP A 174 20.07 8.80 -32.08
N VAL A 175 20.22 8.29 -30.86
CA VAL A 175 20.77 8.96 -29.69
C VAL A 175 22.13 8.34 -29.39
N ILE A 176 23.20 9.05 -29.73
CA ILE A 176 24.57 8.61 -29.53
C ILE A 176 25.03 8.96 -28.15
N CYS A 177 25.42 7.94 -27.39
CA CYS A 177 25.75 8.07 -25.97
C CYS A 177 27.20 7.62 -25.71
N ARG A 178 27.82 8.25 -24.70
CA ARG A 178 29.10 7.80 -24.10
C ARG A 178 28.79 6.91 -22.90
N VAL A 179 29.39 5.74 -22.85
CA VAL A 179 29.30 4.85 -21.68
C VAL A 179 30.12 5.45 -20.53
N GLN A 180 29.46 5.81 -19.43
CA GLN A 180 30.11 6.31 -18.21
C GLN A 180 30.43 5.17 -17.24
N ASN A 181 29.52 4.19 -17.16
CA ASN A 181 29.71 2.94 -16.43
C ASN A 181 29.19 1.81 -17.28
N GLY A 182 30.09 0.94 -17.68
CA GLY A 182 29.82 -0.20 -18.54
C GLY A 182 29.24 -1.39 -17.76
N GLY A 183 28.96 -2.44 -18.51
CA GLY A 183 28.41 -3.68 -17.95
C GLY A 183 27.76 -4.57 -18.99
N VAL A 184 27.23 -5.70 -18.54
CA VAL A 184 26.52 -6.65 -19.41
C VAL A 184 25.08 -6.19 -19.62
N LEU A 185 24.68 -5.97 -20.87
CA LEU A 185 23.30 -5.72 -21.28
C LEU A 185 22.72 -6.96 -21.94
N SER A 186 21.58 -7.40 -21.45
CA SER A 186 20.72 -8.40 -22.09
C SER A 186 19.42 -7.77 -22.59
N ASP A 187 18.59 -8.57 -23.26
CA ASP A 187 17.33 -8.14 -23.86
C ASP A 187 16.38 -7.46 -22.89
N ARG A 188 15.64 -6.47 -23.38
CA ARG A 188 14.47 -5.85 -22.74
C ARG A 188 14.75 -5.22 -21.37
N LYS A 189 15.99 -4.75 -21.14
CA LYS A 189 16.32 -4.05 -19.90
C LYS A 189 15.62 -2.70 -19.82
N SER A 190 15.22 -2.32 -18.60
CA SER A 190 14.61 -1.02 -18.30
C SER A 190 15.57 0.13 -18.62
N MET A 191 15.00 1.25 -18.99
CA MET A 191 15.68 2.53 -19.19
C MET A 191 15.04 3.57 -18.29
N ASN A 192 15.86 4.41 -17.68
CA ASN A 192 15.43 5.53 -16.84
C ASN A 192 16.16 6.81 -17.27
N PHE A 193 15.54 7.94 -17.07
CA PHE A 193 16.01 9.23 -17.54
C PHE A 193 15.99 10.26 -16.39
N PRO A 194 16.96 10.21 -15.47
CA PRO A 194 16.96 11.04 -14.27
C PRO A 194 16.77 12.53 -14.57
N GLY A 195 15.83 13.16 -13.89
CA GLY A 195 15.53 14.58 -14.06
C GLY A 195 14.77 14.95 -15.35
N LYS A 196 14.31 13.96 -16.13
CA LYS A 196 13.49 14.19 -17.34
C LYS A 196 12.05 13.71 -17.14
N VAL A 197 11.13 14.45 -17.72
CA VAL A 197 9.72 14.06 -17.86
C VAL A 197 9.48 13.80 -19.33
N LEU A 198 9.40 12.54 -19.72
CA LEU A 198 9.11 12.14 -21.08
C LEU A 198 7.61 12.17 -21.34
N ARG A 199 7.19 12.61 -22.54
CA ARG A 199 5.76 12.79 -22.92
C ARG A 199 5.17 11.50 -23.47
N GLN A 200 5.06 10.49 -22.63
CA GLN A 200 4.34 9.26 -22.95
C GLN A 200 2.96 9.29 -22.32
N ASP A 201 1.97 8.69 -23.00
CA ASP A 201 0.64 8.50 -22.41
C ASP A 201 0.78 7.67 -21.11
N PHE A 202 0.25 8.21 -20.02
CA PHE A 202 0.31 7.56 -18.72
C PHE A 202 -0.34 6.17 -18.72
N LEU A 203 -1.50 6.03 -19.37
CA LEU A 203 -2.22 4.76 -19.49
C LEU A 203 -1.92 4.08 -20.83
N SER A 204 -1.12 3.03 -20.79
CA SER A 204 -0.94 2.15 -21.94
C SER A 204 -2.23 1.35 -22.23
N GLU A 205 -2.40 0.86 -23.47
CA GLU A 205 -3.53 -0.02 -23.82
C GLU A 205 -3.52 -1.33 -23.00
N GLN A 206 -2.35 -1.78 -22.56
CA GLN A 206 -2.24 -2.94 -21.69
C GLN A 206 -2.72 -2.60 -20.27
N ASP A 207 -2.30 -1.47 -19.69
CA ASP A 207 -2.77 -1.04 -18.37
C ASP A 207 -4.30 -0.87 -18.33
N LYS A 208 -4.89 -0.32 -19.41
CA LYS A 208 -6.35 -0.23 -19.53
C LYS A 208 -7.00 -1.61 -19.47
N LYS A 209 -6.49 -2.60 -20.23
CA LYS A 209 -7.00 -3.98 -20.21
C LYS A 209 -6.85 -4.61 -18.83
N ASP A 210 -5.71 -4.41 -18.18
CA ASP A 210 -5.41 -4.96 -16.87
C ASP A 210 -6.34 -4.38 -15.79
N VAL A 211 -6.57 -3.07 -15.81
CA VAL A 211 -7.49 -2.39 -14.89
C VAL A 211 -8.93 -2.84 -15.11
N LEU A 212 -9.39 -2.96 -16.38
CA LEU A 212 -10.72 -3.48 -16.70
C LEU A 212 -10.90 -4.91 -16.21
N PHE A 213 -9.90 -5.76 -16.42
CA PHE A 213 -9.87 -7.11 -15.86
C PHE A 213 -9.97 -7.10 -14.34
N GLY A 214 -9.23 -6.21 -13.66
CA GLY A 214 -9.27 -6.03 -12.22
C GLY A 214 -10.65 -5.63 -11.71
N ILE A 215 -11.32 -4.66 -12.37
CA ILE A 215 -12.69 -4.23 -12.05
C ILE A 215 -13.66 -5.39 -12.13
N GLN A 216 -13.63 -6.16 -13.22
CA GLN A 216 -14.48 -7.34 -13.43
C GLN A 216 -14.27 -8.40 -12.38
N ASN A 217 -13.05 -8.51 -11.86
CA ASN A 217 -12.66 -9.45 -10.83
C ASN A 217 -12.66 -8.87 -9.42
N GLY A 218 -13.33 -7.73 -9.18
CA GLY A 218 -13.64 -7.21 -7.84
C GLY A 218 -12.43 -6.97 -6.96
N ILE A 219 -11.36 -6.38 -7.50
CA ILE A 219 -10.22 -5.90 -6.72
C ILE A 219 -10.63 -4.74 -5.81
N ASP A 220 -9.84 -4.47 -4.77
CA ASP A 220 -10.13 -3.44 -3.79
C ASP A 220 -9.26 -2.18 -3.99
N PHE A 221 -8.06 -2.33 -4.59
CA PHE A 221 -7.10 -1.27 -4.85
C PHE A 221 -6.48 -1.39 -6.23
N VAL A 222 -6.17 -0.23 -6.85
CA VAL A 222 -5.23 -0.12 -7.95
C VAL A 222 -4.03 0.69 -7.49
N ALA A 223 -2.82 0.15 -7.62
CA ALA A 223 -1.57 0.87 -7.47
C ALA A 223 -1.08 1.27 -8.86
N ALA A 224 -1.10 2.56 -9.15
CA ALA A 224 -0.78 3.14 -10.45
C ALA A 224 0.72 3.50 -10.51
N SER A 225 1.47 2.86 -11.41
CA SER A 225 2.92 3.03 -11.55
C SER A 225 3.30 4.32 -12.27
N PHE A 226 4.45 4.89 -11.90
CA PHE A 226 5.09 6.06 -12.52
C PHE A 226 4.23 7.33 -12.54
N VAL A 227 3.40 7.54 -11.51
CA VAL A 227 2.62 8.79 -11.38
C VAL A 227 3.55 9.98 -11.20
N SER A 228 3.39 10.99 -12.06
CA SER A 228 4.19 12.21 -12.09
C SER A 228 3.40 13.47 -11.72
N CYS A 229 2.09 13.48 -11.94
CA CYS A 229 1.23 14.64 -11.70
C CYS A 229 -0.23 14.22 -11.43
N LYS A 230 -1.05 15.21 -11.04
CA LYS A 230 -2.50 15.03 -10.82
C LYS A 230 -3.23 14.47 -12.04
N ALA A 231 -2.85 14.89 -13.26
CA ALA A 231 -3.49 14.45 -14.48
C ALA A 231 -3.38 12.94 -14.70
N ASP A 232 -2.25 12.33 -14.34
CA ASP A 232 -2.05 10.88 -14.41
C ASP A 232 -3.03 10.14 -13.50
N VAL A 233 -3.16 10.61 -12.27
CA VAL A 233 -4.08 10.03 -11.29
C VAL A 233 -5.53 10.21 -11.72
N GLN A 234 -5.84 11.38 -12.30
CA GLN A 234 -7.19 11.67 -12.81
C GLN A 234 -7.55 10.75 -13.98
N ALA A 235 -6.62 10.51 -14.91
CA ALA A 235 -6.85 9.60 -16.03
C ALA A 235 -7.17 8.17 -15.55
N MET A 236 -6.45 7.66 -14.52
CA MET A 236 -6.75 6.37 -13.90
C MET A 236 -8.11 6.39 -13.18
N ARG A 237 -8.43 7.45 -12.44
CA ARG A 237 -9.73 7.62 -11.77
C ARG A 237 -10.88 7.61 -12.76
N ASP A 238 -10.74 8.35 -13.86
CA ASP A 238 -11.75 8.41 -14.92
C ASP A 238 -11.98 7.03 -15.56
N LEU A 239 -10.91 6.28 -15.81
CA LEU A 239 -10.99 4.90 -16.30
C LEU A 239 -11.78 4.00 -15.33
N LEU A 240 -11.49 4.09 -14.03
CA LEU A 240 -12.18 3.33 -12.99
C LEU A 240 -13.68 3.72 -12.93
N ASP A 241 -13.98 5.02 -12.87
CA ASP A 241 -15.34 5.54 -12.69
C ASP A 241 -16.25 5.20 -13.87
N GLN A 242 -15.72 5.28 -15.10
CA GLN A 242 -16.46 4.96 -16.34
C GLN A 242 -16.75 3.47 -16.50
N ASN A 243 -16.01 2.59 -15.81
CA ASN A 243 -16.13 1.14 -15.97
C ASN A 243 -16.63 0.41 -14.71
N GLY A 244 -17.28 1.12 -13.78
CA GLY A 244 -17.87 0.51 -12.58
C GLY A 244 -16.89 0.28 -11.43
N GLY A 245 -15.68 0.85 -11.51
CA GLY A 245 -14.65 0.77 -10.49
C GLY A 245 -14.62 1.95 -9.50
N ARG A 246 -15.69 2.75 -9.40
CA ARG A 246 -15.75 3.94 -8.54
C ARG A 246 -15.37 3.68 -7.08
N ASP A 247 -15.71 2.49 -6.58
CA ASP A 247 -15.44 2.08 -5.20
C ASP A 247 -14.04 1.49 -4.99
N ILE A 248 -13.21 1.41 -6.03
CA ILE A 248 -11.82 0.96 -5.95
C ILE A 248 -10.96 2.13 -5.51
N ASP A 249 -10.16 1.94 -4.45
CA ASP A 249 -9.24 2.97 -3.97
C ASP A 249 -7.97 3.01 -4.84
N LEU A 250 -7.51 4.22 -5.16
CA LEU A 250 -6.35 4.46 -6.03
C LEU A 250 -5.13 4.86 -5.21
N ILE A 251 -4.04 4.10 -5.37
CA ILE A 251 -2.74 4.34 -4.76
C ILE A 251 -1.76 4.82 -5.84
N ALA A 252 -1.29 6.04 -5.74
CA ALA A 252 -0.29 6.57 -6.66
C ALA A 252 1.11 6.11 -6.26
N LYS A 253 1.86 5.45 -7.16
CA LYS A 253 3.24 5.07 -6.90
C LYS A 253 4.16 6.24 -7.24
N ILE A 254 4.91 6.69 -6.23
CA ILE A 254 5.88 7.79 -6.34
C ILE A 254 7.24 7.16 -6.64
N GLU A 255 7.65 7.24 -7.90
CA GLU A 255 8.79 6.54 -8.50
C GLU A 255 9.77 7.48 -9.19
N ASN A 256 9.46 8.79 -9.25
CA ASN A 256 10.27 9.80 -9.92
C ASN A 256 10.22 11.16 -9.19
N ARG A 257 11.10 12.10 -9.59
CA ARG A 257 11.19 13.44 -8.99
C ARG A 257 9.89 14.22 -9.12
N SER A 258 9.26 14.19 -10.28
CA SER A 258 8.00 14.93 -10.52
C SER A 258 6.88 14.46 -9.59
N GLY A 259 6.76 13.15 -9.34
CA GLY A 259 5.79 12.59 -8.40
C GLY A 259 6.05 13.05 -6.97
N VAL A 260 7.32 13.21 -6.57
CA VAL A 260 7.69 13.79 -5.26
C VAL A 260 7.26 15.24 -5.17
N ASP A 261 7.61 16.04 -6.17
CA ASP A 261 7.37 17.49 -6.18
C ASP A 261 5.86 17.80 -6.23
N ASN A 262 5.08 16.99 -6.94
CA ASN A 262 3.64 17.15 -7.15
C ASN A 262 2.77 16.33 -6.16
N VAL A 263 3.33 15.81 -5.08
CA VAL A 263 2.61 14.88 -4.18
C VAL A 263 1.32 15.45 -3.60
N GLU A 264 1.24 16.75 -3.36
CA GLU A 264 0.04 17.40 -2.81
C GLU A 264 -1.13 17.33 -3.80
N GLU A 265 -0.91 17.74 -5.05
CA GLU A 265 -1.93 17.69 -6.09
C GLU A 265 -2.30 16.25 -6.49
N ILE A 266 -1.34 15.32 -6.48
CA ILE A 266 -1.59 13.88 -6.64
C ILE A 266 -2.55 13.38 -5.55
N CYS A 267 -2.32 13.78 -4.31
CA CYS A 267 -3.15 13.42 -3.17
C CYS A 267 -4.56 14.04 -3.20
N GLU A 268 -4.85 15.04 -4.00
CA GLU A 268 -6.23 15.51 -4.17
C GLU A 268 -7.13 14.45 -4.77
N VAL A 269 -6.60 13.64 -5.70
CA VAL A 269 -7.33 12.58 -6.42
C VAL A 269 -7.06 11.20 -5.84
N ALA A 270 -5.80 10.86 -5.51
CA ALA A 270 -5.41 9.55 -4.99
C ALA A 270 -5.97 9.31 -3.57
N ASP A 271 -6.26 8.05 -3.24
CA ASP A 271 -6.65 7.59 -1.90
C ASP A 271 -5.45 7.28 -1.00
N GLY A 272 -4.27 7.23 -1.57
CA GLY A 272 -2.99 7.02 -0.91
C GLY A 272 -1.83 7.04 -1.88
N ILE A 273 -0.62 6.90 -1.36
CA ILE A 273 0.60 6.77 -2.16
C ILE A 273 1.40 5.53 -1.77
N MET A 274 2.26 5.10 -2.68
CA MET A 274 3.31 4.11 -2.43
C MET A 274 4.67 4.75 -2.72
N VAL A 275 5.54 4.78 -1.73
CA VAL A 275 6.95 5.16 -1.88
C VAL A 275 7.68 3.91 -2.39
N ALA A 276 7.84 3.80 -3.71
CA ALA A 276 8.47 2.67 -4.38
C ALA A 276 9.98 2.93 -4.50
N ARG A 277 10.72 2.60 -3.43
CA ARG A 277 12.11 3.04 -3.23
C ARG A 277 13.07 2.50 -4.26
N GLY A 278 12.84 1.30 -4.80
CA GLY A 278 13.66 0.71 -5.85
C GLY A 278 13.69 1.58 -7.10
N ASP A 279 12.52 1.90 -7.66
CA ASP A 279 12.41 2.73 -8.87
C ASP A 279 12.79 4.19 -8.56
N LEU A 280 12.33 4.74 -7.43
CA LEU A 280 12.65 6.10 -7.01
C LEU A 280 14.17 6.30 -6.86
N GLY A 281 14.90 5.32 -6.29
CA GLY A 281 16.35 5.39 -6.09
C GLY A 281 17.17 5.26 -7.37
N VAL A 282 16.54 4.87 -8.49
CA VAL A 282 17.15 4.92 -9.82
C VAL A 282 16.96 6.32 -10.45
N GLU A 283 15.78 6.93 -10.23
CA GLU A 283 15.40 8.23 -10.82
C GLU A 283 15.97 9.45 -10.08
N ILE A 284 16.35 9.29 -8.82
CA ILE A 284 16.93 10.36 -7.99
C ILE A 284 18.21 9.84 -7.30
N PRO A 285 19.09 10.74 -6.82
CA PRO A 285 20.24 10.32 -6.03
C PRO A 285 19.80 9.47 -4.83
N PHE A 286 20.27 8.24 -4.74
CA PHE A 286 19.82 7.26 -3.75
C PHE A 286 19.99 7.74 -2.29
N MET A 287 20.93 8.66 -2.02
CA MET A 287 21.13 9.27 -0.71
C MET A 287 19.97 10.20 -0.29
N GLU A 288 19.15 10.68 -1.21
CA GLU A 288 17.96 11.50 -0.93
C GLU A 288 16.74 10.64 -0.53
N VAL A 289 16.67 9.39 -0.96
CA VAL A 289 15.51 8.51 -0.77
C VAL A 289 15.05 8.44 0.69
N PRO A 290 15.93 8.26 1.72
CA PRO A 290 15.49 8.21 3.11
C PRO A 290 14.83 9.50 3.61
N ALA A 291 15.32 10.66 3.16
CA ALA A 291 14.75 11.96 3.54
C ALA A 291 13.39 12.18 2.86
N LEU A 292 13.29 11.82 1.56
CA LEU A 292 12.04 11.91 0.80
C LEU A 292 10.98 10.93 1.32
N GLN A 293 11.36 9.71 1.73
CA GLN A 293 10.45 8.79 2.40
C GLN A 293 9.79 9.44 3.62
N LYS A 294 10.58 10.06 4.51
CA LYS A 294 10.07 10.73 5.72
C LYS A 294 9.15 11.90 5.37
N TYR A 295 9.54 12.71 4.38
CA TYR A 295 8.73 13.82 3.88
C TYR A 295 7.37 13.32 3.35
N LEU A 296 7.37 12.35 2.43
CA LEU A 296 6.17 11.80 1.81
C LEU A 296 5.24 11.16 2.85
N ILE A 297 5.79 10.38 3.80
CA ILE A 297 5.00 9.77 4.88
C ILE A 297 4.34 10.85 5.75
N SER A 298 5.09 11.87 6.17
CA SER A 298 4.57 12.95 6.99
C SER A 298 3.48 13.73 6.24
N LYS A 299 3.75 14.10 4.99
CA LYS A 299 2.84 14.90 4.14
C LYS A 299 1.51 14.17 3.91
N CYS A 300 1.58 12.92 3.46
CA CYS A 300 0.37 12.13 3.19
C CYS A 300 -0.46 11.88 4.45
N ARG A 301 0.20 11.68 5.60
CA ARG A 301 -0.50 11.55 6.88
C ARG A 301 -1.27 12.82 7.22
N MET A 302 -0.67 14.01 7.03
CA MET A 302 -1.35 15.30 7.26
C MET A 302 -2.56 15.47 6.33
N LEU A 303 -2.47 15.02 5.08
CA LEU A 303 -3.55 15.03 4.10
C LEU A 303 -4.62 13.94 4.33
N GLY A 304 -4.46 13.06 5.33
CA GLY A 304 -5.39 11.96 5.61
C GLY A 304 -5.31 10.82 4.60
N LYS A 305 -4.20 10.71 3.89
CA LYS A 305 -3.96 9.67 2.88
C LYS A 305 -3.15 8.51 3.44
N ARG A 306 -3.39 7.29 2.92
CA ARG A 306 -2.55 6.13 3.26
C ARG A 306 -1.19 6.28 2.61
N VAL A 307 -0.16 5.77 3.27
CA VAL A 307 1.20 5.72 2.70
C VAL A 307 1.80 4.34 2.90
N ILE A 308 2.29 3.78 1.83
CA ILE A 308 2.91 2.47 1.76
C ILE A 308 4.41 2.67 1.54
N THR A 309 5.26 2.08 2.38
CA THR A 309 6.71 1.99 2.13
C THR A 309 7.00 0.65 1.49
N ALA A 310 7.61 0.66 0.30
CA ALA A 310 7.72 -0.50 -0.57
C ALA A 310 9.14 -0.71 -1.09
N THR A 311 9.42 -1.96 -1.47
CA THR A 311 10.67 -2.47 -2.06
C THR A 311 11.88 -2.46 -1.13
N GLU A 312 12.77 -3.44 -1.31
CA GLU A 312 14.05 -3.56 -0.59
C GLU A 312 13.89 -3.57 0.95
N MET A 313 12.81 -4.19 1.47
CA MET A 313 12.54 -4.20 2.92
C MET A 313 13.27 -5.34 3.63
N LEU A 314 13.10 -6.57 3.13
CA LEU A 314 13.74 -7.79 3.63
C LEU A 314 14.33 -8.61 2.47
N GLU A 315 14.94 -7.94 1.50
CA GLU A 315 15.38 -8.48 0.20
C GLU A 315 16.27 -9.73 0.35
N SER A 316 17.15 -9.76 1.36
CA SER A 316 17.98 -10.93 1.62
C SER A 316 17.18 -12.19 1.97
N MET A 317 15.94 -12.03 2.47
CA MET A 317 15.05 -13.16 2.78
C MET A 317 14.45 -13.83 1.53
N ILE A 318 14.66 -13.31 0.35
CA ILE A 318 14.41 -14.07 -0.89
C ILE A 318 15.22 -15.38 -0.89
N LYS A 319 16.45 -15.34 -0.39
CA LYS A 319 17.40 -16.48 -0.41
C LYS A 319 17.72 -17.02 0.96
N ASN A 320 17.65 -16.20 2.01
CA ASN A 320 18.09 -16.53 3.37
C ASN A 320 16.89 -16.60 4.33
N PRO A 321 16.91 -17.51 5.33
CA PRO A 321 15.81 -17.62 6.31
C PRO A 321 15.80 -16.51 7.36
N ARG A 322 16.81 -15.64 7.37
CA ARG A 322 16.94 -14.49 8.28
C ARG A 322 17.41 -13.27 7.52
N PRO A 323 16.86 -12.07 7.83
CA PRO A 323 17.30 -10.82 7.23
C PRO A 323 18.63 -10.34 7.83
N THR A 324 19.21 -9.35 7.18
CA THR A 324 20.32 -8.57 7.74
C THR A 324 19.82 -7.63 8.85
N ARG A 325 20.76 -7.16 9.69
CA ARG A 325 20.42 -6.14 10.70
C ARG A 325 20.04 -4.80 10.10
N ALA A 326 20.60 -4.46 8.95
CA ALA A 326 20.25 -3.25 8.20
C ALA A 326 18.79 -3.27 7.74
N GLU A 327 18.32 -4.40 7.21
CA GLU A 327 16.93 -4.58 6.79
C GLU A 327 15.94 -4.49 7.96
N ILE A 328 16.27 -5.10 9.12
CA ILE A 328 15.45 -4.93 10.33
C ILE A 328 15.39 -3.46 10.77
N SER A 329 16.52 -2.74 10.69
CA SER A 329 16.55 -1.31 11.00
C SER A 329 15.72 -0.49 10.00
N ASP A 330 15.69 -0.87 8.73
CA ASP A 330 14.89 -0.22 7.71
C ASP A 330 13.40 -0.44 7.92
N VAL A 331 12.97 -1.68 8.19
CA VAL A 331 11.57 -1.97 8.58
C VAL A 331 11.16 -1.16 9.80
N ALA A 332 11.99 -1.13 10.85
CA ALA A 332 11.72 -0.34 12.04
C ALA A 332 11.63 1.16 11.72
N ASN A 333 12.52 1.69 10.87
CA ASN A 333 12.49 3.09 10.43
C ASN A 333 11.17 3.44 9.73
N ALA A 334 10.70 2.61 8.79
CA ALA A 334 9.41 2.84 8.11
C ALA A 334 8.24 2.91 9.11
N VAL A 335 8.28 2.08 10.17
CA VAL A 335 7.30 2.12 11.27
C VAL A 335 7.45 3.38 12.11
N TYR A 336 8.68 3.77 12.49
CA TYR A 336 8.96 5.01 13.22
C TYR A 336 8.52 6.25 12.43
N ASP A 337 8.71 6.27 11.12
CA ASP A 337 8.28 7.36 10.23
C ASP A 337 6.76 7.51 10.20
N GLY A 338 6.02 6.42 10.45
CA GLY A 338 4.56 6.41 10.53
C GLY A 338 3.87 5.92 9.26
N SER A 339 4.52 5.04 8.48
CA SER A 339 3.90 4.36 7.34
C SER A 339 2.56 3.72 7.72
N SER A 340 1.57 3.78 6.84
CA SER A 340 0.31 3.07 7.03
C SER A 340 0.50 1.57 6.85
N ALA A 341 1.31 1.21 5.85
CA ALA A 341 1.69 -0.15 5.55
C ALA A 341 3.14 -0.23 5.06
N ILE A 342 3.70 -1.42 5.18
CA ILE A 342 4.99 -1.82 4.63
C ILE A 342 4.78 -3.01 3.71
N MET A 343 5.60 -3.16 2.66
CA MET A 343 5.33 -4.12 1.60
C MET A 343 6.52 -5.08 1.37
N LEU A 344 6.20 -6.36 1.22
CA LEU A 344 7.09 -7.41 0.72
C LEU A 344 6.82 -7.64 -0.77
N SER A 345 7.87 -7.70 -1.57
CA SER A 345 7.84 -7.89 -3.02
C SER A 345 8.34 -9.28 -3.40
N GLY A 346 9.62 -9.39 -3.78
CA GLY A 346 10.27 -10.65 -4.15
C GLY A 346 10.29 -11.67 -3.02
N GLU A 347 10.36 -11.21 -1.77
CA GLU A 347 10.41 -12.04 -0.56
C GLU A 347 9.23 -13.00 -0.45
N THR A 348 8.03 -12.55 -0.87
CA THR A 348 6.80 -13.35 -0.82
C THR A 348 6.36 -13.88 -2.18
N ALA A 349 6.77 -13.21 -3.29
CA ALA A 349 6.39 -13.63 -4.64
C ALA A 349 7.21 -14.80 -5.17
N ALA A 350 8.52 -14.81 -4.94
CA ALA A 350 9.48 -15.77 -5.51
C ALA A 350 10.52 -16.28 -4.48
N GLY A 351 10.50 -15.74 -3.27
CA GLY A 351 11.45 -16.10 -2.21
C GLY A 351 11.25 -17.51 -1.66
N LYS A 352 12.30 -18.04 -1.06
CA LYS A 352 12.28 -19.38 -0.44
C LYS A 352 11.56 -19.41 0.92
N PHE A 353 11.34 -18.24 1.54
CA PHE A 353 10.86 -18.14 2.92
C PHE A 353 9.70 -17.13 3.07
N PRO A 354 8.60 -17.26 2.25
CA PRO A 354 7.55 -16.25 2.22
C PRO A 354 6.86 -16.04 3.57
N VAL A 355 6.50 -17.10 4.28
CA VAL A 355 5.82 -17.03 5.59
C VAL A 355 6.73 -16.41 6.66
N GLN A 356 8.01 -16.82 6.68
CA GLN A 356 8.98 -16.28 7.63
C GLN A 356 9.26 -14.80 7.39
N ALA A 357 9.24 -14.34 6.12
CA ALA A 357 9.39 -12.92 5.79
C ALA A 357 8.22 -12.10 6.34
N VAL A 358 6.98 -12.57 6.18
CA VAL A 358 5.79 -11.93 6.76
C VAL A 358 5.88 -11.89 8.29
N GLN A 359 6.22 -13.01 8.93
CA GLN A 359 6.35 -13.10 10.38
C GLN A 359 7.44 -12.15 10.91
N THR A 360 8.62 -12.15 10.28
CA THR A 360 9.72 -11.25 10.65
C THR A 360 9.33 -9.78 10.56
N MET A 361 8.65 -9.40 9.48
CA MET A 361 8.14 -8.03 9.29
C MET A 361 7.09 -7.67 10.34
N ALA A 362 6.17 -8.60 10.64
CA ALA A 362 5.13 -8.41 11.64
C ALA A 362 5.70 -8.23 13.05
N ASP A 363 6.66 -9.07 13.44
CA ASP A 363 7.29 -9.02 14.76
C ASP A 363 8.13 -7.75 14.92
N THR A 364 8.89 -7.37 13.88
CA THR A 364 9.65 -6.11 13.86
C THR A 364 8.74 -4.92 14.04
N ALA A 365 7.61 -4.88 13.32
CA ALA A 365 6.63 -3.79 13.43
C ALA A 365 6.02 -3.73 14.85
N LYS A 366 5.58 -4.87 15.42
CA LYS A 366 5.02 -4.93 16.78
C LYS A 366 6.03 -4.44 17.82
N PHE A 367 7.27 -4.93 17.74
CA PHE A 367 8.32 -4.55 18.69
C PHE A 367 8.64 -3.05 18.60
N THR A 368 8.73 -2.51 17.39
CA THR A 368 8.97 -1.08 17.15
C THR A 368 7.83 -0.23 17.70
N GLU A 369 6.56 -0.61 17.42
CA GLU A 369 5.38 0.10 17.90
C GLU A 369 5.31 0.15 19.42
N ALA A 370 5.76 -0.88 20.13
CA ALA A 370 5.82 -0.92 21.58
C ALA A 370 6.76 0.16 22.15
N GLY A 371 7.82 0.51 21.43
CA GLY A 371 8.78 1.56 21.81
C GLY A 371 8.33 2.99 21.49
N ILE A 372 7.21 3.18 20.77
CA ILE A 372 6.75 4.50 20.34
C ILE A 372 5.77 5.10 21.35
N ASN A 373 6.10 6.28 21.88
CA ASN A 373 5.14 7.06 22.68
C ASN A 373 4.18 7.82 21.75
N TYR A 374 3.15 7.13 21.27
CA TYR A 374 2.12 7.70 20.38
C TYR A 374 1.34 8.85 21.03
N ALA A 375 1.08 8.80 22.33
CA ALA A 375 0.38 9.86 23.04
C ALA A 375 1.19 11.17 23.00
N LYS A 376 2.50 11.12 23.28
CA LYS A 376 3.38 12.27 23.16
C LYS A 376 3.47 12.78 21.73
N ARG A 377 3.58 11.85 20.75
CA ARG A 377 3.63 12.23 19.32
C ARG A 377 2.34 12.93 18.89
N PHE A 378 1.17 12.41 19.29
CA PHE A 378 -0.13 13.01 18.99
C PHE A 378 -0.24 14.42 19.58
N ARG A 379 0.10 14.61 20.87
CA ARG A 379 0.01 15.92 21.54
C ARG A 379 0.97 16.97 20.99
N ASN A 380 2.14 16.53 20.49
CA ASN A 380 3.16 17.45 19.96
C ASN A 380 3.00 17.76 18.48
N MET A 381 2.01 17.18 17.79
CA MET A 381 1.79 17.39 16.38
C MET A 381 0.68 18.42 16.16
N GLU A 382 1.01 19.46 15.41
CA GLU A 382 0.03 20.44 14.95
C GLU A 382 -0.73 19.88 13.75
N PHE A 383 -2.05 19.87 13.87
CA PHE A 383 -2.96 19.46 12.79
C PHE A 383 -3.80 20.65 12.35
N THR A 384 -3.82 20.90 11.06
CA THR A 384 -4.75 21.87 10.48
C THR A 384 -6.12 21.20 10.28
N ILE A 385 -7.16 21.83 10.81
CA ILE A 385 -8.54 21.37 10.73
C ILE A 385 -9.23 22.15 9.62
N HIS A 386 -9.62 21.45 8.56
CA HIS A 386 -10.24 22.05 7.37
C HIS A 386 -11.74 21.74 7.23
N SER A 387 -12.25 20.77 7.97
CA SER A 387 -13.63 20.30 7.84
C SER A 387 -14.22 19.81 9.16
N ASN A 388 -15.54 19.67 9.21
CA ASN A 388 -16.23 19.07 10.36
C ASN A 388 -15.74 17.64 10.61
N LEU A 389 -15.47 16.88 9.56
CA LEU A 389 -14.93 15.52 9.68
C LEU A 389 -13.53 15.50 10.31
N ASP A 390 -12.68 16.48 9.96
CA ASP A 390 -11.38 16.65 10.61
C ASP A 390 -11.53 16.95 12.09
N ALA A 391 -12.42 17.90 12.43
CA ALA A 391 -12.68 18.33 13.81
C ALA A 391 -13.17 17.15 14.67
N ILE A 392 -14.17 16.41 14.19
CA ILE A 392 -14.72 15.23 14.88
C ILE A 392 -13.64 14.15 15.04
N SER A 393 -12.90 13.85 13.99
CA SER A 393 -11.87 12.81 14.03
C SER A 393 -10.73 13.16 14.99
N HIS A 394 -10.30 14.43 15.01
CA HIS A 394 -9.31 14.93 15.96
C HIS A 394 -9.84 14.89 17.39
N ALA A 395 -11.06 15.40 17.64
CA ALA A 395 -11.71 15.39 18.94
C ALA A 395 -11.88 13.97 19.48
N THR A 396 -12.23 13.00 18.62
CA THR A 396 -12.32 11.58 18.98
C THR A 396 -10.99 11.05 19.52
N CYS A 397 -9.87 11.36 18.84
CA CYS A 397 -8.53 10.95 19.29
C CYS A 397 -8.10 11.67 20.57
N SER A 398 -8.36 12.99 20.69
CA SER A 398 -8.06 13.77 21.88
C SER A 398 -8.81 13.22 23.09
N MET A 399 -10.10 13.01 22.95
CA MET A 399 -10.96 12.44 24.00
C MET A 399 -10.45 11.05 24.42
N ALA A 400 -10.09 10.18 23.47
CA ALA A 400 -9.58 8.86 23.79
C ALA A 400 -8.27 8.91 24.61
N VAL A 401 -7.39 9.86 24.32
CA VAL A 401 -6.16 10.09 25.09
C VAL A 401 -6.47 10.64 26.49
N ASP A 402 -7.37 11.61 26.58
CA ASP A 402 -7.67 12.32 27.84
C ASP A 402 -8.42 11.43 28.85
N VAL A 403 -9.34 10.57 28.39
CA VAL A 403 -10.07 9.62 29.25
C VAL A 403 -9.33 8.28 29.41
N ASN A 404 -8.11 8.15 28.88
CA ASN A 404 -7.32 6.91 28.87
C ASN A 404 -8.13 5.72 28.32
N ALA A 405 -8.83 5.94 27.19
CA ALA A 405 -9.63 4.90 26.56
C ALA A 405 -8.77 3.73 26.06
N LYS A 406 -9.33 2.54 26.04
CA LYS A 406 -8.67 1.31 25.55
C LYS A 406 -9.00 1.02 24.09
N ALA A 407 -10.12 1.53 23.60
CA ALA A 407 -10.54 1.40 22.21
C ALA A 407 -11.26 2.67 21.72
N ILE A 408 -11.17 2.90 20.41
CA ILE A 408 -12.04 3.82 19.67
C ILE A 408 -12.85 2.94 18.71
N VAL A 409 -14.19 3.07 18.72
CA VAL A 409 -15.05 2.43 17.71
C VAL A 409 -15.60 3.49 16.78
N VAL A 410 -15.45 3.26 15.49
CA VAL A 410 -15.85 4.21 14.44
C VAL A 410 -16.78 3.53 13.46
N ASN A 411 -18.06 3.94 13.47
CA ASN A 411 -19.03 3.49 12.49
C ASN A 411 -18.95 4.28 11.19
N SER A 412 -18.76 3.59 10.04
CA SER A 412 -18.62 4.26 8.76
C SER A 412 -18.96 3.34 7.58
N LEU A 413 -19.96 3.67 6.79
CA LEU A 413 -20.35 2.90 5.60
C LEU A 413 -19.22 2.82 4.55
N SER A 414 -18.57 3.94 4.27
CA SER A 414 -17.49 4.02 3.27
C SER A 414 -16.08 3.83 3.85
N GLY A 415 -15.95 3.77 5.16
CA GLY A 415 -14.65 3.76 5.86
C GLY A 415 -13.94 5.11 5.92
N ARG A 416 -14.54 6.20 5.37
CA ARG A 416 -13.87 7.52 5.31
C ARG A 416 -13.55 8.06 6.70
N THR A 417 -14.50 8.06 7.63
CA THR A 417 -14.28 8.52 8.99
C THR A 417 -13.20 7.71 9.71
N VAL A 418 -13.22 6.38 9.54
CA VAL A 418 -12.20 5.50 10.11
C VAL A 418 -10.80 5.88 9.65
N ARG A 419 -10.63 6.16 8.34
CA ARG A 419 -9.36 6.63 7.78
C ARG A 419 -8.93 7.97 8.37
N MET A 420 -9.89 8.90 8.56
CA MET A 420 -9.60 10.21 9.14
C MET A 420 -9.19 10.13 10.61
N VAL A 421 -9.78 9.24 11.40
CA VAL A 421 -9.32 8.95 12.76
C VAL A 421 -7.93 8.29 12.74
N SER A 422 -7.69 7.34 11.84
CA SER A 422 -6.41 6.65 11.69
C SER A 422 -5.22 7.59 11.39
N ARG A 423 -5.43 8.71 10.64
CA ARG A 423 -4.35 9.63 10.26
C ARG A 423 -3.64 10.26 11.46
N PHE A 424 -4.32 10.42 12.57
CA PHE A 424 -3.78 11.05 13.78
C PHE A 424 -2.81 10.15 14.55
N ARG A 425 -2.72 8.85 14.23
CA ARG A 425 -1.83 7.89 14.89
C ARG A 425 -2.01 7.90 16.41
N CYS A 426 -3.27 7.96 16.84
CA CYS A 426 -3.64 7.87 18.25
C CYS A 426 -3.08 6.57 18.90
N PRO A 427 -2.66 6.58 20.17
CA PRO A 427 -2.15 5.39 20.85
C PRO A 427 -3.18 4.25 20.93
N VAL A 428 -4.45 4.58 20.88
CA VAL A 428 -5.58 3.68 21.08
C VAL A 428 -5.89 2.90 19.80
N SER A 429 -6.26 1.62 19.92
CA SER A 429 -6.70 0.80 18.80
C SER A 429 -8.03 1.32 18.23
N ILE A 430 -8.14 1.34 16.90
CA ILE A 430 -9.32 1.83 16.18
C ILE A 430 -10.07 0.64 15.62
N ILE A 431 -11.29 0.41 16.09
CA ILE A 431 -12.20 -0.59 15.53
C ILE A 431 -13.08 0.12 14.51
N GLY A 432 -12.95 -0.24 13.24
CA GLY A 432 -13.74 0.33 12.16
C GLY A 432 -14.91 -0.58 11.81
N THR A 433 -16.13 -0.23 12.20
CA THR A 433 -17.34 -1.00 11.91
C THR A 433 -18.00 -0.52 10.62
N THR A 434 -18.43 -1.46 9.78
CA THR A 434 -19.10 -1.16 8.50
C THR A 434 -19.99 -2.32 8.07
N THR A 435 -21.06 -2.02 7.34
CA THR A 435 -21.95 -3.01 6.71
C THR A 435 -21.55 -3.30 5.26
N ASN A 436 -20.53 -2.60 4.73
CA ASN A 436 -20.06 -2.74 3.35
C ASN A 436 -18.81 -3.62 3.32
N GLU A 437 -18.88 -4.78 2.68
CA GLU A 437 -17.77 -5.73 2.60
C GLU A 437 -16.52 -5.15 1.92
N ARG A 438 -16.67 -4.33 0.86
CA ARG A 438 -15.52 -3.71 0.18
C ARG A 438 -14.85 -2.68 1.10
N ALA A 439 -15.64 -1.86 1.80
CA ALA A 439 -15.11 -0.94 2.80
C ALA A 439 -14.39 -1.70 3.93
N TRP A 440 -14.96 -2.82 4.40
CA TRP A 440 -14.34 -3.70 5.38
C TRP A 440 -12.96 -4.18 4.94
N ARG A 441 -12.81 -4.67 3.70
CA ARG A 441 -11.51 -5.08 3.16
C ARG A 441 -10.55 -3.90 2.98
N LYS A 442 -11.01 -2.77 2.45
CA LYS A 442 -10.18 -1.57 2.23
C LYS A 442 -9.66 -0.96 3.54
N LEU A 443 -10.42 -1.04 4.61
CA LEU A 443 -10.00 -0.56 5.93
C LEU A 443 -8.79 -1.34 6.45
N ASN A 444 -8.57 -2.57 6.00
CA ASN A 444 -7.42 -3.38 6.39
C ASN A 444 -6.06 -2.82 5.90
N LEU A 445 -6.06 -1.79 5.04
CA LEU A 445 -4.86 -1.01 4.67
C LEU A 445 -4.68 0.26 5.53
N SER A 446 -5.54 0.51 6.51
CA SER A 446 -5.47 1.72 7.34
C SER A 446 -4.73 1.45 8.64
N TRP A 447 -3.77 2.30 8.99
CA TRP A 447 -2.96 2.14 10.20
C TRP A 447 -3.80 2.10 11.47
N GLY A 448 -3.51 1.14 12.34
CA GLY A 448 -4.17 1.00 13.65
C GLY A 448 -5.64 0.62 13.59
N VAL A 449 -6.20 0.36 12.39
CA VAL A 449 -7.59 -0.01 12.19
C VAL A 449 -7.76 -1.52 12.21
N PHE A 450 -8.75 -1.98 12.98
CA PHE A 450 -9.22 -3.37 13.04
C PHE A 450 -10.64 -3.37 12.48
N PRO A 451 -10.84 -3.71 11.21
CA PRO A 451 -12.14 -3.62 10.56
C PRO A 451 -13.04 -4.78 10.97
N VAL A 452 -14.29 -4.46 11.28
CA VAL A 452 -15.33 -5.44 11.63
C VAL A 452 -16.54 -5.24 10.72
N LEU A 453 -16.98 -6.32 10.08
CA LEU A 453 -18.21 -6.33 9.31
C LEU A 453 -19.40 -6.50 10.25
N THR A 454 -20.38 -5.60 10.14
CA THR A 454 -21.57 -5.58 11.01
C THR A 454 -22.84 -5.60 10.17
N GLU A 455 -23.97 -5.80 10.83
CA GLU A 455 -25.29 -5.67 10.23
C GLU A 455 -25.84 -4.24 10.35
N ASN A 456 -26.93 -3.96 9.66
CA ASN A 456 -27.66 -2.70 9.85
C ASN A 456 -28.41 -2.70 11.18
N TYR A 457 -28.20 -1.67 11.97
CA TYR A 457 -28.86 -1.52 13.26
C TYR A 457 -30.14 -0.70 13.16
N SER A 458 -31.12 -1.00 14.02
CA SER A 458 -32.42 -0.33 14.03
C SER A 458 -32.41 1.05 14.70
N SER A 459 -31.46 1.30 15.60
CA SER A 459 -31.29 2.58 16.28
C SER A 459 -29.83 2.83 16.67
N ILE A 460 -29.52 4.09 16.97
CA ILE A 460 -28.17 4.48 17.39
C ILE A 460 -27.79 3.87 18.75
N ASP A 461 -28.76 3.67 19.63
CA ASP A 461 -28.52 3.06 20.93
C ASP A 461 -28.14 1.58 20.79
N VAL A 462 -28.83 0.86 19.91
CA VAL A 462 -28.49 -0.53 19.57
C VAL A 462 -27.10 -0.60 18.92
N MET A 463 -26.80 0.32 18.00
CA MET A 463 -25.48 0.42 17.37
C MET A 463 -24.38 0.59 18.41
N PHE A 464 -24.48 1.58 19.30
CA PHE A 464 -23.47 1.83 20.32
C PHE A 464 -23.37 0.69 21.35
N TRP A 465 -24.48 0.03 21.65
CA TRP A 465 -24.47 -1.16 22.52
C TRP A 465 -23.67 -2.30 21.85
N GLN A 466 -23.88 -2.56 20.58
CA GLN A 466 -23.11 -3.56 19.81
C GLN A 466 -21.64 -3.17 19.69
N ASP A 467 -21.35 -1.89 19.45
CA ASP A 467 -19.97 -1.38 19.39
C ASP A 467 -19.21 -1.64 20.69
N MET A 468 -19.85 -1.49 21.84
CA MET A 468 -19.25 -1.83 23.12
C MET A 468 -18.94 -3.32 23.25
N LYS A 469 -19.82 -4.21 22.74
CA LYS A 469 -19.58 -5.65 22.71
C LYS A 469 -18.39 -5.99 21.81
N ILE A 470 -18.37 -5.43 20.61
CA ILE A 470 -17.26 -5.60 19.66
C ILE A 470 -15.95 -5.12 20.28
N ALA A 471 -15.94 -3.97 20.95
CA ALA A 471 -14.75 -3.44 21.61
C ALA A 471 -14.25 -4.37 22.73
N GLN A 472 -15.17 -4.90 23.56
CA GLN A 472 -14.83 -5.86 24.59
C GLN A 472 -14.16 -7.13 24.05
N GLU A 473 -14.69 -7.66 22.94
CA GLU A 473 -14.15 -8.87 22.32
C GLU A 473 -12.81 -8.61 21.63
N VAL A 474 -12.71 -7.55 20.79
CA VAL A 474 -11.49 -7.26 20.00
C VAL A 474 -10.32 -6.81 20.87
N CYS A 475 -10.57 -6.03 21.91
CA CYS A 475 -9.52 -5.46 22.76
C CYS A 475 -9.41 -6.12 24.15
N SER A 476 -10.18 -7.18 24.42
CA SER A 476 -10.19 -7.89 25.72
C SER A 476 -10.36 -6.92 26.91
N LEU A 477 -11.40 -6.07 26.82
CA LEU A 477 -11.63 -5.00 27.80
C LEU A 477 -12.20 -5.55 29.11
N GLU A 478 -11.79 -4.92 30.20
CA GLU A 478 -12.23 -5.25 31.57
C GLU A 478 -13.23 -4.21 32.08
N LYS A 479 -13.97 -4.56 33.16
CA LYS A 479 -14.89 -3.65 33.81
C LYS A 479 -14.18 -2.36 34.24
N GLY A 480 -14.77 -1.21 33.86
CA GLY A 480 -14.23 0.11 34.12
C GLY A 480 -13.35 0.69 33.02
N ASP A 481 -12.98 -0.11 32.00
CA ASP A 481 -12.27 0.41 30.83
C ASP A 481 -13.15 1.34 30.01
N ASN A 482 -12.58 2.48 29.56
CA ASN A 482 -13.28 3.46 28.74
C ASN A 482 -13.13 3.13 27.25
N VAL A 483 -14.21 3.37 26.50
CA VAL A 483 -14.28 3.29 25.04
C VAL A 483 -14.84 4.60 24.49
N VAL A 484 -14.23 5.10 23.41
CA VAL A 484 -14.77 6.24 22.66
C VAL A 484 -15.48 5.71 21.42
N LEU A 485 -16.75 6.07 21.27
CA LEU A 485 -17.62 5.68 20.16
C LEU A 485 -17.87 6.89 19.28
N THR A 486 -17.79 6.74 17.96
CA THR A 486 -18.10 7.82 17.02
C THR A 486 -18.80 7.27 15.78
N GLY A 487 -19.75 8.04 15.25
CA GLY A 487 -20.54 7.65 14.10
C GLY A 487 -21.46 8.76 13.64
N GLY A 488 -22.26 8.47 12.62
CA GLY A 488 -23.37 9.29 12.16
C GLY A 488 -24.71 8.69 12.54
N LEU A 489 -25.79 9.42 12.25
CA LEU A 489 -27.16 8.92 12.38
C LEU A 489 -27.40 7.77 11.40
N ILE A 490 -28.17 6.76 11.82
CA ILE A 490 -28.41 5.51 11.07
C ILE A 490 -29.04 5.74 9.68
N ASN A 491 -29.86 6.78 9.56
CA ASN A 491 -30.51 7.17 8.28
C ASN A 491 -29.83 8.37 7.60
N GLY A 492 -28.56 8.65 7.96
CA GLY A 492 -27.81 9.77 7.40
C GLY A 492 -27.15 9.44 6.09
N GLU A 493 -26.83 10.48 5.31
CA GLU A 493 -25.99 10.33 4.13
C GLU A 493 -24.55 9.95 4.51
N PRO A 494 -23.82 9.18 3.65
CA PRO A 494 -22.43 8.86 3.90
C PRO A 494 -21.57 10.12 4.11
N GLY A 495 -20.80 10.16 5.21
CA GLY A 495 -19.94 11.30 5.55
C GLY A 495 -20.47 12.22 6.67
N ASN A 496 -21.64 11.96 7.21
CA ASN A 496 -22.27 12.73 8.29
C ASN A 496 -21.94 12.21 9.70
N THR A 497 -20.67 11.89 9.96
CA THR A 497 -20.22 11.59 11.33
C THR A 497 -20.32 12.86 12.17
N ASN A 498 -21.15 12.83 13.22
CA ASN A 498 -21.48 14.02 14.03
C ASN A 498 -21.66 13.74 15.52
N ILE A 499 -21.38 12.50 15.97
CA ILE A 499 -21.56 12.09 17.36
C ILE A 499 -20.25 11.52 17.88
N ILE A 500 -19.87 11.93 19.11
CA ILE A 500 -18.83 11.28 19.91
C ILE A 500 -19.44 10.96 21.28
N LYS A 501 -19.25 9.73 21.74
CA LYS A 501 -19.71 9.24 23.03
C LYS A 501 -18.57 8.55 23.76
N VAL A 502 -18.45 8.76 25.07
CA VAL A 502 -17.59 7.95 25.95
C VAL A 502 -18.47 7.03 26.78
N GLU A 503 -18.08 5.77 26.83
CA GLU A 503 -18.77 4.77 27.64
C GLU A 503 -17.74 3.88 28.34
N SER A 504 -18.08 3.45 29.57
CA SER A 504 -17.25 2.54 30.35
C SER A 504 -17.87 1.14 30.33
N VAL A 505 -17.02 0.13 30.29
CA VAL A 505 -17.42 -1.28 30.40
C VAL A 505 -18.05 -1.52 31.79
N LYS A 506 -19.28 -2.04 31.80
CA LYS A 506 -20.07 -2.28 33.02
C LYS A 506 -19.74 -3.61 33.71
#